data_1aef411b3e1718086c15268f600d660f
#
_entry.id   1aef411b3e1718086c15268f600d660f
#
_cell.length_a   1.000
_cell.length_b   1.000
_cell.length_c   1.000
_cell.angle_alpha   90.00
_cell.angle_beta   90.00
_cell.angle_gamma   90.00
#
_symmetry.space_group_name_H-M   'P 1'
#
loop_
_entity.id
_entity.type
_entity.pdbx_description
1 polymer ?
#
loop_
_entity_poly.entity_id
_entity_poly.type
_entity_poly.pdbx_seq_one_letter_code
_entity_poly.pdbx_strand_id
1 'polypeptide(L)'
;MADKKKKAHYINNKDFSLAVVDYVTLANEAKAKDKPVPMVTNYIATCFLKISEGLSHRPNFVRYTYREEMVMDAVENCLRAIKNYKIETATRTGKPNAFSYFTQICYFAFIRRIAKEKKQ
;
A
#
# COMPACT_ATOMS: atom_id res chain seq x y z
N MET A 1 8.59 24.83 -9.33
CA MET A 1 9.23 24.13 -8.25
C MET A 1 8.32 23.63 -7.16
N ALA A 2 7.19 24.26 -6.94
CA ALA A 2 6.16 23.70 -6.07
C ALA A 2 5.76 22.29 -6.51
N ASP A 3 5.87 22.03 -7.81
CA ASP A 3 5.51 20.72 -8.38
C ASP A 3 6.37 19.58 -7.85
N LYS A 4 7.64 19.85 -7.55
CA LYS A 4 8.52 18.80 -7.03
C LYS A 4 8.08 18.32 -5.65
N LYS A 5 7.59 19.22 -4.81
CA LYS A 5 7.09 18.85 -3.47
C LYS A 5 5.82 18.05 -3.58
N LYS A 6 4.94 18.41 -4.51
CA LYS A 6 3.70 17.66 -4.73
C LYS A 6 3.98 16.27 -5.25
N LYS A 7 5.07 16.10 -5.98
CA LYS A 7 5.44 14.80 -6.55
C LYS A 7 6.15 13.88 -5.56
N ALA A 8 6.50 14.37 -4.37
CA ALA A 8 7.17 13.55 -3.36
C ALA A 8 6.36 12.31 -3.01
N HIS A 9 5.02 12.44 -2.99
CA HIS A 9 4.13 11.31 -2.70
C HIS A 9 3.38 10.83 -3.95
N TYR A 10 3.80 11.32 -5.13
CA TYR A 10 3.14 10.95 -6.36
C TYR A 10 3.44 9.51 -6.75
N ILE A 11 2.41 8.80 -7.13
CA ILE A 11 2.53 7.44 -7.65
C ILE A 11 1.73 7.36 -8.93
N ASN A 12 2.38 6.87 -9.99
CA ASN A 12 1.65 6.62 -11.24
C ASN A 12 0.82 5.35 -11.01
N ASN A 13 -0.50 5.54 -10.95
CA ASN A 13 -1.41 4.45 -10.63
C ASN A 13 -1.30 3.28 -11.61
N LYS A 14 -1.15 3.58 -12.89
CA LYS A 14 -1.03 2.55 -13.92
C LYS A 14 0.23 1.72 -13.71
N ASP A 15 1.37 2.39 -13.54
CA ASP A 15 2.65 1.70 -13.33
C ASP A 15 2.64 0.88 -12.05
N PHE A 16 2.10 1.44 -10.99
CA PHE A 16 2.00 0.76 -9.71
C PHE A 16 1.11 -0.48 -9.83
N SER A 17 -0.05 -0.34 -10.46
CA SER A 17 -0.97 -1.46 -10.64
C SER A 17 -0.35 -2.59 -11.45
N LEU A 18 0.39 -2.23 -12.51
CA LEU A 18 1.09 -3.24 -13.32
C LEU A 18 2.17 -3.95 -12.51
N ALA A 19 2.92 -3.19 -11.69
CA ALA A 19 3.95 -3.78 -10.85
C ALA A 19 3.35 -4.76 -9.84
N VAL A 20 2.20 -4.41 -9.26
CA VAL A 20 1.51 -5.29 -8.32
C VAL A 20 1.06 -6.57 -9.00
N VAL A 21 0.47 -6.46 -10.20
CA VAL A 21 0.02 -7.63 -10.96
C VAL A 21 1.21 -8.53 -11.29
N ASP A 22 2.32 -7.94 -11.74
CA ASP A 22 3.52 -8.70 -12.08
C ASP A 22 4.05 -9.46 -10.85
N TYR A 23 4.12 -8.77 -9.71
CA TYR A 23 4.60 -9.40 -8.49
C TYR A 23 3.68 -10.55 -8.06
N VAL A 24 2.37 -10.31 -8.05
CA VAL A 24 1.40 -11.33 -7.62
C VAL A 24 1.45 -12.54 -8.54
N THR A 25 1.62 -12.30 -9.85
CA THR A 25 1.76 -13.39 -10.80
C THR A 25 2.96 -14.27 -10.47
N LEU A 26 4.11 -13.63 -10.21
CA LEU A 26 5.33 -14.37 -9.85
C LEU A 26 5.16 -15.11 -8.52
N ALA A 27 4.51 -14.47 -7.55
CA ALA A 27 4.27 -15.10 -6.26
C ALA A 27 3.37 -16.32 -6.38
N ASN A 28 2.31 -16.21 -7.20
CA ASN A 28 1.40 -17.33 -7.43
C ASN A 28 2.09 -18.48 -8.14
N GLU A 29 2.96 -18.18 -9.12
CA GLU A 29 3.74 -19.21 -9.81
C GLU A 29 4.66 -19.93 -8.84
N ALA A 30 5.32 -19.18 -7.95
CA ALA A 30 6.20 -19.78 -6.95
C ALA A 30 5.43 -20.73 -6.03
N LYS A 31 4.25 -20.31 -5.59
CA LYS A 31 3.40 -21.14 -4.74
C LYS A 31 2.96 -22.40 -5.47
N ALA A 32 2.58 -22.27 -6.73
CA ALA A 32 2.13 -23.43 -7.53
C ALA A 32 3.26 -24.45 -7.72
N LYS A 33 4.50 -23.99 -7.76
CA LYS A 33 5.67 -24.86 -7.95
C LYS A 33 6.32 -25.23 -6.61
N ASP A 34 5.70 -24.88 -5.50
CA ASP A 34 6.22 -25.13 -4.16
C ASP A 34 7.61 -24.53 -3.96
N LYS A 35 7.81 -23.34 -4.50
CA LYS A 35 9.07 -22.60 -4.38
C LYS A 35 8.89 -21.38 -3.46
N PRO A 36 9.99 -20.86 -2.88
CA PRO A 36 9.88 -19.67 -2.03
C PRO A 36 9.28 -18.49 -2.80
N VAL A 37 8.34 -17.79 -2.15
CA VAL A 37 7.73 -16.61 -2.75
C VAL A 37 8.75 -15.47 -2.76
N PRO A 38 8.94 -14.77 -3.89
CA PRO A 38 9.91 -13.68 -3.95
C PRO A 38 9.51 -12.53 -3.03
N MET A 39 10.50 -11.78 -2.58
CA MET A 39 10.25 -10.60 -1.78
C MET A 39 9.64 -9.50 -2.64
N VAL A 40 8.85 -8.64 -2.01
CA VAL A 40 8.29 -7.48 -2.67
C VAL A 40 9.43 -6.58 -3.17
N THR A 41 9.29 -6.06 -4.39
CA THR A 41 10.31 -5.21 -4.98
C THR A 41 10.44 -3.89 -4.22
N ASN A 42 11.61 -3.26 -4.35
CA ASN A 42 11.84 -1.95 -3.74
C ASN A 42 10.84 -0.91 -4.27
N TYR A 43 10.50 -0.98 -5.54
CA TYR A 43 9.53 -0.06 -6.12
C TYR A 43 8.18 -0.17 -5.43
N ILE A 44 7.68 -1.39 -5.26
CA ILE A 44 6.38 -1.61 -4.62
C ILE A 44 6.41 -1.17 -3.15
N ALA A 45 7.48 -1.53 -2.43
CA ALA A 45 7.62 -1.13 -1.03
C ALA A 45 7.67 0.38 -0.88
N THR A 46 8.38 1.06 -1.78
CA THR A 46 8.44 2.52 -1.81
C THR A 46 7.06 3.12 -2.08
N CYS A 47 6.29 2.49 -2.97
CA CYS A 47 4.93 2.96 -3.25
C CYS A 47 4.05 2.83 -2.01
N PHE A 48 4.15 1.73 -1.28
CA PHE A 48 3.38 1.58 -0.05
C PHE A 48 3.72 2.68 0.96
N LEU A 49 5.01 3.00 1.08
CA LEU A 49 5.43 4.07 1.97
C LEU A 49 4.88 5.42 1.52
N LYS A 50 4.93 5.71 0.22
CA LYS A 50 4.40 6.96 -0.32
C LYS A 50 2.90 7.09 -0.13
N ILE A 51 2.15 6.01 -0.35
CA ILE A 51 0.70 6.00 -0.12
C ILE A 51 0.41 6.31 1.34
N SER A 52 1.11 5.62 2.23
CA SER A 52 0.91 5.74 3.67
C SER A 52 1.26 7.15 4.16
N GLU A 53 2.41 7.65 3.76
CA GLU A 53 2.84 9.00 4.15
C GLU A 53 1.90 10.07 3.60
N GLY A 54 1.51 9.94 2.33
CA GLY A 54 0.57 10.89 1.74
C GLY A 54 -0.75 10.93 2.49
N LEU A 55 -1.28 9.77 2.83
CA LEU A 55 -2.51 9.69 3.59
C LEU A 55 -2.36 10.29 4.99
N SER A 56 -1.20 10.11 5.62
CA SER A 56 -0.96 10.61 6.97
C SER A 56 -0.94 12.12 7.07
N HIS A 57 -0.81 12.82 5.93
CA HIS A 57 -0.82 14.27 5.90
C HIS A 57 -2.21 14.87 5.79
N ARG A 58 -3.25 14.05 5.67
CA ARG A 58 -4.62 14.55 5.65
C ARG A 58 -4.98 15.14 7.02
N PRO A 59 -5.89 16.13 7.05
CA PRO A 59 -6.24 16.79 8.32
C PRO A 59 -6.63 15.84 9.44
N ASN A 60 -7.24 14.72 9.11
CA ASN A 60 -7.65 13.72 10.10
C ASN A 60 -6.48 13.12 10.87
N PHE A 61 -5.30 13.10 10.26
CA PHE A 61 -4.18 12.33 10.78
C PHE A 61 -2.92 13.14 11.03
N VAL A 62 -2.80 14.33 10.42
CA VAL A 62 -1.54 15.08 10.38
C VAL A 62 -1.02 15.45 11.78
N ARG A 63 -1.90 15.63 12.74
CA ARG A 63 -1.50 16.02 14.11
C ARG A 63 -1.47 14.85 15.08
N TYR A 64 -1.64 13.64 14.57
CA TYR A 64 -1.65 12.50 15.47
C TYR A 64 -0.25 12.24 16.02
N THR A 65 -0.15 12.09 17.34
CA THR A 65 1.13 11.92 18.03
C THR A 65 1.93 10.73 17.52
N TYR A 66 1.25 9.64 17.21
CA TYR A 66 1.90 8.40 16.76
C TYR A 66 1.85 8.24 15.25
N ARG A 67 1.97 9.36 14.53
CA ARG A 67 1.85 9.35 13.06
C ARG A 67 2.87 8.44 12.39
N GLU A 68 4.12 8.45 12.88
CA GLU A 68 5.16 7.61 12.27
C GLU A 68 4.87 6.13 12.47
N GLU A 69 4.45 5.74 13.66
CA GLU A 69 4.08 4.36 13.95
C GLU A 69 2.87 3.95 13.12
N MET A 70 1.93 4.85 12.95
CA MET A 70 0.75 4.63 12.14
C MET A 70 1.12 4.36 10.68
N VAL A 71 2.05 5.13 10.14
CA VAL A 71 2.56 4.94 8.78
C VAL A 71 3.22 3.58 8.64
N MET A 72 4.06 3.20 9.59
CA MET A 72 4.74 1.90 9.55
C MET A 72 3.76 0.74 9.67
N ASP A 73 2.72 0.86 10.50
CA ASP A 73 1.65 -0.14 10.57
C ASP A 73 0.99 -0.33 9.22
N ALA A 74 0.71 0.77 8.53
CA ALA A 74 0.06 0.72 7.23
C ALA A 74 0.94 0.03 6.19
N VAL A 75 2.23 0.35 6.16
CA VAL A 75 3.17 -0.29 5.24
C VAL A 75 3.20 -1.80 5.50
N GLU A 76 3.28 -2.21 6.76
CA GLU A 76 3.28 -3.62 7.12
C GLU A 76 2.01 -4.32 6.66
N ASN A 77 0.86 -3.66 6.86
CA ASN A 77 -0.42 -4.23 6.41
C ASN A 77 -0.46 -4.37 4.88
N CYS A 78 0.10 -3.42 4.16
CA CYS A 78 0.16 -3.52 2.70
C CYS A 78 1.05 -4.68 2.26
N LEU A 79 2.19 -4.87 2.93
CA LEU A 79 3.10 -5.98 2.62
C LEU A 79 2.45 -7.34 2.85
N ARG A 80 1.59 -7.44 3.84
CA ARG A 80 0.82 -8.67 4.09
C ARG A 80 -0.30 -8.83 3.07
N ALA A 81 -0.99 -7.76 2.78
CA ALA A 81 -2.17 -7.80 1.91
C ALA A 81 -1.84 -8.13 0.47
N ILE A 82 -0.65 -7.74 -0.01
CA ILE A 82 -0.29 -7.99 -1.40
C ILE A 82 -0.24 -9.48 -1.71
N LYS A 83 0.04 -10.30 -0.72
CA LYS A 83 0.08 -11.75 -0.90
C LYS A 83 -1.29 -12.34 -1.22
N ASN A 84 -2.34 -11.63 -0.85
CA ASN A 84 -3.72 -12.07 -1.06
C ASN A 84 -4.45 -11.23 -2.09
N TYR A 85 -3.72 -10.36 -2.78
CA TYR A 85 -4.31 -9.49 -3.79
C TYR A 85 -4.80 -10.32 -4.96
N LYS A 86 -6.06 -10.12 -5.34
CA LYS A 86 -6.68 -10.87 -6.43
C LYS A 86 -6.66 -10.06 -7.71
N ILE A 87 -5.92 -10.54 -8.70
CA ILE A 87 -5.79 -9.87 -9.98
C ILE A 87 -7.15 -9.70 -10.65
N GLU A 88 -8.03 -10.70 -10.54
CA GLU A 88 -9.37 -10.66 -11.13
C GLU A 88 -10.17 -9.48 -10.61
N THR A 89 -10.05 -9.21 -9.30
CA THR A 89 -10.74 -8.09 -8.68
C THR A 89 -10.20 -6.76 -9.23
N ALA A 90 -8.89 -6.68 -9.44
CA ALA A 90 -8.26 -5.46 -9.95
C ALA A 90 -8.70 -5.15 -11.38
N THR A 91 -8.99 -6.19 -12.17
CA THR A 91 -9.36 -5.99 -13.57
C THR A 91 -10.87 -6.05 -13.82
N ARG A 92 -11.66 -6.20 -12.75
CA ARG A 92 -13.11 -6.36 -12.84
C ARG A 92 -13.80 -5.18 -13.56
N THR A 93 -13.27 -3.98 -13.38
CA THR A 93 -13.80 -2.79 -14.02
C THR A 93 -13.09 -2.47 -15.34
N GLY A 94 -12.20 -3.35 -15.78
CA GLY A 94 -11.39 -3.13 -16.97
C GLY A 94 -10.19 -2.23 -16.74
N LYS A 95 -10.00 -1.71 -15.54
CA LYS A 95 -8.87 -0.86 -15.22
C LYS A 95 -8.21 -1.30 -13.92
N PRO A 96 -6.88 -1.54 -13.92
CA PRO A 96 -6.18 -1.87 -12.68
C PRO A 96 -6.26 -0.68 -11.72
N ASN A 97 -6.56 -0.94 -10.47
CA ASN A 97 -6.67 0.11 -9.47
C ASN A 97 -6.12 -0.34 -8.13
N ALA A 98 -4.85 -0.72 -8.13
CA ALA A 98 -4.16 -1.12 -6.92
C ALA A 98 -4.02 0.05 -5.95
N PHE A 99 -3.88 1.26 -6.47
CA PHE A 99 -3.73 2.44 -5.62
C PHE A 99 -4.89 2.59 -4.63
N SER A 100 -6.12 2.51 -5.12
CA SER A 100 -7.30 2.61 -4.25
C SER A 100 -7.36 1.47 -3.24
N TYR A 101 -7.03 0.26 -3.67
CA TYR A 101 -7.04 -0.91 -2.81
C TYR A 101 -6.08 -0.74 -1.64
N PHE A 102 -4.83 -0.35 -1.90
CA PHE A 102 -3.84 -0.22 -0.85
C PHE A 102 -4.02 1.05 -0.02
N THR A 103 -4.58 2.12 -0.61
CA THR A 103 -4.94 3.31 0.15
C THR A 103 -5.98 2.97 1.22
N GLN A 104 -6.96 2.14 0.87
CA GLN A 104 -7.98 1.72 1.81
C GLN A 104 -7.38 0.88 2.94
N ILE A 105 -6.42 0.00 2.62
CA ILE A 105 -5.72 -0.79 3.62
C ILE A 105 -4.99 0.12 4.61
N CYS A 106 -4.31 1.15 4.09
CA CYS A 106 -3.62 2.13 4.93
C CYS A 106 -4.60 2.87 5.84
N TYR A 107 -5.72 3.30 5.27
CA TYR A 107 -6.74 4.02 6.02
C TYR A 107 -7.24 3.19 7.21
N PHE A 108 -7.58 1.94 6.98
CA PHE A 108 -8.05 1.07 8.05
C PHE A 108 -6.97 0.77 9.08
N ALA A 109 -5.72 0.65 8.65
CA ALA A 109 -4.61 0.47 9.58
C ALA A 109 -4.47 1.67 10.50
N PHE A 110 -4.62 2.88 9.95
CA PHE A 110 -4.59 4.11 10.72
C PHE A 110 -5.71 4.13 11.77
N ILE A 111 -6.93 3.81 11.35
CA ILE A 111 -8.08 3.79 12.26
C ILE A 111 -7.86 2.78 13.39
N ARG A 112 -7.33 1.60 13.08
CA ARG A 112 -7.06 0.58 14.10
C ARG A 112 -6.00 1.05 15.10
N ARG A 113 -4.95 1.71 14.64
CA ARG A 113 -3.91 2.24 15.52
C ARG A 113 -4.48 3.28 16.46
N ILE A 114 -5.26 4.22 15.94
CA ILE A 114 -5.87 5.27 16.74
C ILE A 114 -6.80 4.67 17.79
N ALA A 115 -7.62 3.71 17.41
CA ALA A 115 -8.52 3.04 18.34
C ALA A 115 -7.76 2.32 19.45
N LYS A 116 -6.66 1.66 19.08
CA LYS A 116 -5.82 0.94 20.04
C LYS A 116 -5.22 1.90 21.07
N GLU A 117 -4.69 3.03 20.60
CA GLU A 117 -4.07 4.02 21.50
C GLU A 117 -5.08 4.65 22.44
N LYS A 118 -6.32 4.85 21.99
CA LYS A 118 -7.35 5.45 22.83
C LYS A 118 -7.78 4.55 23.98
N LYS A 119 -7.60 3.26 23.86
CA LYS A 119 -7.98 2.31 24.92
C LYS A 119 -6.99 2.29 26.08
N GLN A 120 -5.84 2.85 25.86
CA GLN A 120 -4.82 2.97 26.90
C GLN A 120 -4.94 4.28 27.62
#